data_7192de50b2e04074bcfc6186640905b1
#
_entry.id   7192de50b2e04074bcfc6186640905b1
#
_cell.length_a   1.000
_cell.length_b   1.000
_cell.length_c   1.000
_cell.angle_alpha   90.00
_cell.angle_beta   90.00
_cell.angle_gamma   90.00
#
_symmetry.space_group_name_H-M   'P 1'
#
loop_
_entity.id
_entity.type
_entity.pdbx_description
1 polymer ?
#
loop_
_entity_poly.entity_id
_entity_poly.type
_entity_poly.pdbx_seq_one_letter_code
_entity_poly.pdbx_strand_id
1 'polypeptide(L)'
;YEIASCLVGSEMCIRDRPQAVWTWLLLLYFIPIVGFILYLIIGQDYHKNKMFKAKEIEGELKYAVRRQEETIYHRQLKMTSPALNRFRDLVLYNLEAGQAVLTDNNDIRIYTDGKEKFHALIEEMKRAKKYIHVQYYIIRNDEVWQDIEKVLIEKAHEGVEVRVLFDSMGCRTMHKRDWDRLKCEGIRVAEFFPAILGQLQMRVNYRNHRKIVVIDGKVGFVGGFNVGREYIGKDEKFGYWRDTHLCIEGAAVTSLAVRFVLDWNYAAHENLFLEDHLFEIPQYDRHGFDPVQIISSGPDSQTKTIHDNYLHLIHSARNHVYIQTPYFIPDASILDALKIASRSGVDVRIMIPCKPDHPFVYWATYSYIGEMVAAGAKCYVYNLSLIHISEPTRQEA
;
A
#
# COMPACT_ATOMS: atom_id res chain seq x y z
N TYR A 1 -16.86 16.68 33.43
CA TYR A 1 -16.22 15.34 33.47
C TYR A 1 -17.12 14.26 32.88
N GLU A 2 -18.37 14.15 33.30
CA GLU A 2 -19.32 13.12 32.82
C GLU A 2 -19.69 13.31 31.34
N ILE A 3 -19.85 14.53 30.84
CA ILE A 3 -20.23 14.81 29.45
C ILE A 3 -19.10 14.43 28.47
N ALA A 4 -17.85 14.73 28.82
CA ALA A 4 -16.71 14.35 27.99
C ALA A 4 -16.49 12.82 27.97
N SER A 5 -16.70 12.16 29.12
CA SER A 5 -16.63 10.71 29.24
C SER A 5 -17.76 9.99 28.47
N CYS A 6 -18.98 10.53 28.48
CA CYS A 6 -20.11 10.00 27.71
C CYS A 6 -19.94 10.15 26.20
N LEU A 7 -19.46 11.31 25.72
CA LEU A 7 -19.22 11.56 24.30
C LEU A 7 -18.11 10.65 23.75
N VAL A 8 -17.00 10.52 24.48
CA VAL A 8 -15.91 9.62 24.12
C VAL A 8 -16.38 8.16 24.16
N GLY A 9 -17.15 7.78 25.19
CA GLY A 9 -17.69 6.43 25.33
C GLY A 9 -18.66 6.03 24.22
N SER A 10 -19.53 6.93 23.78
CA SER A 10 -20.50 6.63 22.72
C SER A 10 -19.85 6.44 21.35
N GLU A 11 -18.82 7.23 21.01
CA GLU A 11 -18.07 7.05 19.75
C GLU A 11 -17.20 5.78 19.77
N MET A 12 -16.57 5.49 20.91
CA MET A 12 -15.77 4.27 21.07
C MET A 12 -16.63 3.02 20.93
N CYS A 13 -17.84 2.99 21.49
CA CYS A 13 -18.75 1.83 21.42
C CYS A 13 -19.29 1.55 20.01
N ILE A 14 -19.33 2.55 19.14
CA ILE A 14 -19.93 2.40 17.79
C ILE A 14 -18.93 1.91 16.76
N ARG A 15 -17.61 2.14 16.93
CA ARG A 15 -16.62 1.94 15.86
C ARG A 15 -15.37 1.15 16.22
N ASP A 16 -15.02 0.99 17.48
CA ASP A 16 -13.77 0.36 17.89
C ASP A 16 -13.95 -1.11 18.29
N ARG A 17 -12.87 -1.88 18.20
CA ARG A 17 -12.84 -3.25 18.74
C ARG A 17 -13.04 -3.19 20.26
N PRO A 18 -13.79 -4.12 20.85
CA PRO A 18 -14.08 -4.12 22.29
C PRO A 18 -12.83 -3.96 23.18
N GLN A 19 -11.70 -4.56 22.77
CA GLN A 19 -10.41 -4.47 23.49
C GLN A 19 -9.85 -3.03 23.49
N ALA A 20 -9.93 -2.32 22.37
CA ALA A 20 -9.48 -0.92 22.27
C ALA A 20 -10.38 -0.01 23.14
N VAL A 21 -11.69 -0.24 23.13
CA VAL A 21 -12.65 0.46 23.97
C VAL A 21 -12.30 0.30 25.45
N TRP A 22 -12.09 -0.92 25.89
CA TRP A 22 -11.71 -1.19 27.30
C TRP A 22 -10.37 -0.54 27.66
N THR A 23 -9.38 -0.59 26.78
CA THR A 23 -8.08 0.05 27.01
C THR A 23 -8.22 1.56 27.23
N TRP A 24 -8.99 2.25 26.37
CA TRP A 24 -9.25 3.69 26.51
C TRP A 24 -10.06 4.02 27.74
N LEU A 25 -11.10 3.23 28.07
CA LEU A 25 -11.91 3.42 29.28
C LEU A 25 -11.06 3.28 30.53
N LEU A 26 -10.18 2.29 30.62
CA LEU A 26 -9.26 2.11 31.73
C LEU A 26 -8.27 3.28 31.84
N LEU A 27 -7.69 3.70 30.70
CA LEU A 27 -6.77 4.83 30.67
C LEU A 27 -7.44 6.13 31.12
N LEU A 28 -8.66 6.40 30.65
CA LEU A 28 -9.45 7.58 31.04
C LEU A 28 -9.90 7.52 32.49
N TYR A 29 -10.15 6.33 33.03
CA TYR A 29 -10.55 6.14 34.42
C TYR A 29 -9.39 6.38 35.40
N PHE A 30 -8.21 5.76 35.14
CA PHE A 30 -7.07 5.85 36.06
C PHE A 30 -6.23 7.11 35.89
N ILE A 31 -6.11 7.65 34.67
CA ILE A 31 -5.28 8.81 34.35
C ILE A 31 -6.08 9.78 33.44
N PRO A 32 -7.15 10.40 33.95
CA PRO A 32 -8.15 11.06 33.11
C PRO A 32 -7.62 12.20 32.25
N ILE A 33 -6.75 13.05 32.77
CA ILE A 33 -6.23 14.19 32.02
C ILE A 33 -5.27 13.74 30.93
N VAL A 34 -4.29 12.91 31.26
CA VAL A 34 -3.30 12.40 30.31
C VAL A 34 -3.97 11.44 29.33
N GLY A 35 -4.87 10.56 29.81
CA GLY A 35 -5.65 9.66 28.99
C GLY A 35 -6.51 10.38 27.97
N PHE A 36 -7.13 11.49 28.33
CA PHE A 36 -7.93 12.31 27.42
C PHE A 36 -7.06 12.99 26.36
N ILE A 37 -5.90 13.54 26.74
CA ILE A 37 -4.94 14.13 25.79
C ILE A 37 -4.43 13.06 24.83
N LEU A 38 -4.05 11.88 25.34
CA LEU A 38 -3.61 10.75 24.51
C LEU A 38 -4.74 10.27 23.59
N TYR A 39 -5.98 10.21 24.06
CA TYR A 39 -7.12 9.86 23.24
C TYR A 39 -7.34 10.86 22.09
N LEU A 40 -7.21 12.17 22.37
CA LEU A 40 -7.29 13.20 21.33
C LEU A 40 -6.18 13.08 20.27
N ILE A 41 -4.98 12.65 20.68
CA ILE A 41 -3.81 12.54 19.80
C ILE A 41 -3.83 11.22 18.99
N ILE A 42 -4.21 10.11 19.62
CA ILE A 42 -4.04 8.77 19.08
C ILE A 42 -5.37 8.10 18.75
N GLY A 43 -6.42 8.37 19.53
CA GLY A 43 -7.70 7.65 19.54
C GLY A 43 -8.78 8.24 18.63
N GLN A 44 -8.62 9.42 18.08
CA GLN A 44 -9.70 10.06 17.32
C GLN A 44 -9.77 9.64 15.86
N ASP A 45 -10.90 9.03 15.51
CA ASP A 45 -11.33 8.75 14.15
C ASP A 45 -12.17 9.89 13.50
N TYR A 46 -12.15 11.07 14.08
CA TYR A 46 -13.04 12.21 13.74
C TYR A 46 -12.99 12.67 12.27
N HIS A 47 -12.01 12.25 11.50
CA HIS A 47 -11.81 12.72 10.13
C HIS A 47 -11.92 11.63 9.04
N LYS A 48 -12.27 10.40 9.39
CA LYS A 48 -12.38 9.30 8.40
C LYS A 48 -13.33 9.64 7.24
N ASN A 49 -14.44 10.30 7.53
CA ASN A 49 -15.49 10.55 6.53
C ASN A 49 -15.28 11.81 5.66
N LYS A 50 -14.26 12.63 5.92
CA LYS A 50 -14.00 13.86 5.14
C LYS A 50 -12.79 13.78 4.22
N MET A 51 -11.91 12.78 4.41
CA MET A 51 -10.60 12.78 3.76
C MET A 51 -10.64 12.50 2.26
N PHE A 52 -11.63 11.75 1.75
CA PHE A 52 -11.60 11.28 0.37
C PHE A 52 -12.96 11.33 -0.35
N LYS A 53 -13.75 12.38 -0.13
CA LYS A 53 -14.98 12.59 -0.92
C LYS A 53 -14.65 13.25 -2.27
N ALA A 54 -14.13 12.48 -3.19
CA ALA A 54 -14.18 12.81 -4.61
C ALA A 54 -15.52 12.29 -5.17
N LYS A 55 -16.56 13.12 -5.09
CA LYS A 55 -17.94 12.72 -5.42
C LYS A 55 -18.17 12.36 -6.91
N GLU A 56 -17.37 12.87 -7.83
CA GLU A 56 -17.63 12.72 -9.27
C GLU A 56 -17.17 11.37 -9.84
N ILE A 57 -16.02 10.86 -9.41
CA ILE A 57 -15.51 9.55 -9.87
C ILE A 57 -16.24 8.37 -9.24
N GLU A 58 -16.78 8.55 -8.03
CA GLU A 58 -17.66 7.53 -7.46
C GLU A 58 -18.74 7.06 -8.45
N GLY A 59 -19.21 7.92 -9.35
CA GLY A 59 -20.26 7.58 -10.34
C GLY A 59 -19.76 6.65 -11.44
N GLU A 60 -18.68 6.98 -12.12
CA GLU A 60 -18.16 6.19 -13.25
C GLU A 60 -17.51 4.88 -12.78
N LEU A 61 -16.72 4.93 -11.69
CA LEU A 61 -16.15 3.74 -11.10
C LEU A 61 -17.25 2.79 -10.57
N LYS A 62 -18.26 3.31 -9.89
CA LYS A 62 -19.42 2.52 -9.46
C LYS A 62 -20.18 1.91 -10.64
N TYR A 63 -20.30 2.61 -11.75
CA TYR A 63 -20.93 2.07 -12.96
C TYR A 63 -20.10 0.91 -13.55
N ALA A 64 -18.78 1.09 -13.68
CA ALA A 64 -17.89 0.04 -14.17
C ALA A 64 -17.90 -1.21 -13.25
N VAL A 65 -17.87 -1.00 -11.94
CA VAL A 65 -17.97 -2.07 -10.92
C VAL A 65 -19.29 -2.82 -11.08
N ARG A 66 -20.44 -2.14 -11.07
CA ARG A 66 -21.77 -2.76 -11.22
C ARG A 66 -21.89 -3.55 -12.51
N ARG A 67 -21.45 -2.98 -13.63
CA ARG A 67 -21.48 -3.66 -14.92
C ARG A 67 -20.65 -4.95 -14.89
N GLN A 68 -19.50 -4.92 -14.25
CA GLN A 68 -18.64 -6.10 -14.12
C GLN A 68 -19.26 -7.13 -13.16
N GLU A 69 -19.85 -6.72 -12.04
CA GLU A 69 -20.59 -7.58 -11.12
C GLU A 69 -21.74 -8.31 -11.82
N GLU A 70 -22.61 -7.59 -12.53
CA GLU A 70 -23.72 -8.18 -13.31
C GLU A 70 -23.22 -9.23 -14.30
N THR A 71 -22.13 -8.90 -15.02
CA THR A 71 -21.50 -9.80 -15.98
C THR A 71 -20.96 -11.09 -15.33
N ILE A 72 -20.40 -10.97 -14.13
CA ILE A 72 -19.88 -12.12 -13.38
C ILE A 72 -21.04 -12.95 -12.81
N TYR A 73 -22.08 -12.32 -12.21
CA TYR A 73 -23.25 -13.02 -11.65
C TYR A 73 -23.99 -13.80 -12.72
N HIS A 74 -24.17 -13.23 -13.91
CA HIS A 74 -24.81 -13.91 -15.03
C HIS A 74 -23.92 -14.93 -15.75
N ARG A 75 -22.72 -15.21 -15.22
CA ARG A 75 -21.72 -16.12 -15.83
C ARG A 75 -21.35 -15.76 -17.29
N GLN A 76 -21.56 -14.52 -17.67
CA GLN A 76 -21.24 -14.02 -19.01
C GLN A 76 -19.77 -13.62 -19.14
N LEU A 77 -19.09 -13.31 -18.03
CA LEU A 77 -17.65 -13.12 -18.03
C LEU A 77 -17.01 -14.50 -18.21
N LYS A 78 -16.46 -14.77 -19.39
CA LYS A 78 -15.58 -15.91 -19.58
C LYS A 78 -14.33 -15.63 -18.76
N MET A 79 -14.24 -16.24 -17.58
CA MET A 79 -13.00 -16.26 -16.82
C MET A 79 -11.95 -16.91 -17.72
N THR A 80 -10.97 -16.12 -18.16
CA THR A 80 -9.98 -16.51 -19.18
C THR A 80 -9.04 -17.63 -18.73
N SER A 81 -9.01 -17.91 -17.41
CA SER A 81 -8.18 -18.98 -16.86
C SER A 81 -8.93 -19.81 -15.81
N PRO A 82 -8.58 -21.12 -15.66
CA PRO A 82 -9.10 -21.96 -14.58
C PRO A 82 -8.82 -21.39 -13.16
N ALA A 83 -7.71 -20.66 -13.01
CA ALA A 83 -7.35 -20.01 -11.75
C ALA A 83 -8.37 -18.93 -11.35
N LEU A 84 -8.80 -18.09 -12.28
CA LEU A 84 -9.82 -17.05 -12.02
C LEU A 84 -11.15 -17.67 -11.60
N ASN A 85 -11.55 -18.80 -12.21
CA ASN A 85 -12.77 -19.50 -11.80
C ASN A 85 -12.70 -19.98 -10.35
N ARG A 86 -11.53 -20.41 -9.90
CA ARG A 86 -11.30 -20.83 -8.51
C ARG A 86 -11.39 -19.67 -7.52
N PHE A 87 -10.97 -18.47 -7.92
CA PHE A 87 -10.96 -17.28 -7.08
C PHE A 87 -12.10 -16.30 -7.40
N ARG A 88 -13.16 -16.79 -8.06
CA ARG A 88 -14.32 -15.97 -8.45
C ARG A 88 -14.91 -15.19 -7.28
N ASP A 89 -15.07 -15.85 -6.13
CA ASP A 89 -15.66 -15.22 -4.94
C ASP A 89 -14.76 -14.09 -4.40
N LEU A 90 -13.42 -14.25 -4.48
CA LEU A 90 -12.48 -13.19 -4.14
C LEU A 90 -12.57 -12.02 -5.12
N VAL A 91 -12.70 -12.29 -6.42
CA VAL A 91 -12.89 -11.25 -7.44
C VAL A 91 -14.15 -10.46 -7.17
N LEU A 92 -15.27 -11.11 -6.85
CA LEU A 92 -16.54 -10.47 -6.50
C LEU A 92 -16.42 -9.64 -5.21
N TYR A 93 -15.79 -10.21 -4.18
CA TYR A 93 -15.54 -9.48 -2.93
C TYR A 93 -14.74 -8.19 -3.19
N ASN A 94 -13.69 -8.27 -4.02
CA ASN A 94 -12.86 -7.12 -4.36
C ASN A 94 -13.61 -6.05 -5.18
N LEU A 95 -14.55 -6.46 -6.03
CA LEU A 95 -15.43 -5.54 -6.73
C LEU A 95 -16.34 -4.81 -5.74
N GLU A 96 -17.06 -5.54 -4.90
CA GLU A 96 -18.04 -4.98 -3.97
C GLU A 96 -17.39 -4.15 -2.85
N ALA A 97 -16.43 -4.74 -2.13
CA ALA A 97 -15.81 -4.12 -0.97
C ALA A 97 -14.68 -3.15 -1.30
N GLY A 98 -13.94 -3.41 -2.37
CA GLY A 98 -12.76 -2.66 -2.78
C GLY A 98 -12.95 -1.75 -3.98
N GLN A 99 -14.10 -1.84 -4.68
CA GLN A 99 -14.36 -1.19 -5.97
C GLN A 99 -13.24 -1.45 -6.99
N ALA A 100 -12.65 -2.66 -6.93
CA ALA A 100 -11.50 -3.05 -7.71
C ALA A 100 -11.94 -3.80 -8.97
N VAL A 101 -11.93 -3.11 -10.12
CA VAL A 101 -12.26 -3.71 -11.41
C VAL A 101 -11.20 -4.73 -11.82
N LEU A 102 -11.64 -5.90 -12.27
CA LEU A 102 -10.77 -6.92 -12.85
C LEU A 102 -10.39 -6.54 -14.28
N THR A 103 -9.11 -6.57 -14.58
CA THR A 103 -8.56 -6.42 -15.92
C THR A 103 -7.77 -7.68 -16.29
N ASP A 104 -7.77 -8.09 -17.55
CA ASP A 104 -7.17 -9.35 -18.02
C ASP A 104 -6.17 -9.19 -19.17
N ASN A 105 -5.81 -7.97 -19.51
CA ASN A 105 -4.90 -7.61 -20.58
C ASN A 105 -3.66 -6.89 -20.05
N ASN A 106 -2.97 -7.50 -19.08
CA ASN A 106 -1.79 -6.92 -18.48
C ASN A 106 -0.57 -7.81 -18.72
N ASP A 107 0.60 -7.18 -18.80
CA ASP A 107 1.91 -7.81 -18.72
C ASP A 107 2.58 -7.40 -17.42
N ILE A 108 3.02 -8.37 -16.60
CA ILE A 108 3.57 -8.12 -15.27
C ILE A 108 5.02 -8.57 -15.21
N ARG A 109 5.90 -7.65 -14.81
CA ARG A 109 7.29 -7.97 -14.48
C ARG A 109 7.50 -7.78 -12.98
N ILE A 110 8.09 -8.80 -12.34
CA ILE A 110 8.33 -8.81 -10.90
C ILE A 110 9.81 -8.54 -10.63
N TYR A 111 10.09 -7.55 -9.80
CA TYR A 111 11.43 -7.20 -9.35
C TYR A 111 11.57 -7.53 -7.86
N THR A 112 12.63 -8.26 -7.51
CA THR A 112 12.98 -8.58 -6.12
C THR A 112 14.30 -7.95 -5.69
N ASP A 113 14.99 -7.30 -6.61
CA ASP A 113 16.21 -6.55 -6.40
C ASP A 113 15.99 -5.06 -6.71
N GLY A 114 16.45 -4.20 -5.81
CA GLY A 114 16.25 -2.76 -5.94
C GLY A 114 17.01 -2.14 -7.11
N LYS A 115 18.22 -2.64 -7.45
CA LYS A 115 19.02 -2.11 -8.57
C LYS A 115 18.31 -2.37 -9.89
N GLU A 116 17.82 -3.59 -10.09
CA GLU A 116 17.07 -3.97 -11.29
C GLU A 116 15.78 -3.15 -11.41
N LYS A 117 15.06 -2.99 -10.31
CA LYS A 117 13.82 -2.20 -10.27
C LYS A 117 14.06 -0.74 -10.61
N PHE A 118 15.07 -0.08 -10.01
CA PHE A 118 15.32 1.33 -10.28
C PHE A 118 15.89 1.57 -11.68
N HIS A 119 16.71 0.65 -12.20
CA HIS A 119 17.13 0.69 -13.59
C HIS A 119 15.95 0.64 -14.54
N ALA A 120 15.03 -0.34 -14.36
CA ALA A 120 13.84 -0.46 -15.17
C ALA A 120 12.92 0.78 -15.07
N LEU A 121 12.73 1.32 -13.86
CA LEU A 121 11.95 2.52 -13.64
C LEU A 121 12.49 3.72 -14.40
N ILE A 122 13.80 3.97 -14.32
CA ILE A 122 14.48 5.07 -15.01
C ILE A 122 14.34 4.92 -16.52
N GLU A 123 14.52 3.73 -17.06
CA GLU A 123 14.38 3.48 -18.51
C GLU A 123 12.94 3.73 -19.00
N GLU A 124 11.93 3.35 -18.22
CA GLU A 124 10.54 3.65 -18.59
C GLU A 124 10.23 5.16 -18.45
N MET A 125 10.76 5.84 -17.43
CA MET A 125 10.61 7.31 -17.28
C MET A 125 11.21 8.06 -18.48
N LYS A 126 12.39 7.64 -18.99
CA LYS A 126 13.01 8.25 -20.19
C LYS A 126 12.12 8.15 -21.44
N ARG A 127 11.24 7.15 -21.50
CA ARG A 127 10.31 6.93 -22.63
C ARG A 127 9.03 7.75 -22.54
N ALA A 128 8.78 8.38 -21.40
CA ALA A 128 7.56 9.16 -21.15
C ALA A 128 7.37 10.28 -22.19
N LYS A 129 6.12 10.48 -22.62
CA LYS A 129 5.75 11.48 -23.62
C LYS A 129 4.64 12.43 -23.17
N LYS A 130 3.79 12.01 -22.22
CA LYS A 130 2.65 12.80 -21.74
C LYS A 130 2.85 13.22 -20.30
N TYR A 131 2.97 12.25 -19.38
CA TYR A 131 3.10 12.54 -17.97
C TYR A 131 3.83 11.45 -17.17
N ILE A 132 4.41 11.86 -16.04
CA ILE A 132 5.00 10.99 -15.04
C ILE A 132 4.44 11.38 -13.67
N HIS A 133 3.73 10.46 -13.01
CA HIS A 133 3.25 10.60 -11.66
C HIS A 133 4.05 9.72 -10.72
N VAL A 134 4.67 10.32 -9.69
CA VAL A 134 5.56 9.64 -8.73
C VAL A 134 4.99 9.80 -7.34
N GLN A 135 4.77 8.69 -6.62
CA GLN A 135 4.31 8.68 -5.24
C GLN A 135 5.14 7.72 -4.41
N TYR A 136 5.80 8.23 -3.36
CA TYR A 136 6.56 7.42 -2.43
C TYR A 136 6.32 7.83 -0.98
N TYR A 137 6.39 6.84 -0.09
CA TYR A 137 6.40 7.08 1.35
C TYR A 137 7.76 7.62 1.83
N ILE A 138 8.88 6.99 1.39
CA ILE A 138 10.23 7.43 1.71
C ILE A 138 10.96 7.82 0.43
N ILE A 139 11.53 9.02 0.43
CA ILE A 139 12.53 9.48 -0.54
C ILE A 139 13.72 9.96 0.28
N ARG A 140 14.89 9.35 0.04
CA ARG A 140 16.18 9.77 0.63
C ARG A 140 16.90 10.70 -0.33
N ASN A 141 17.57 11.71 0.21
CA ASN A 141 18.44 12.57 -0.59
C ASN A 141 19.80 11.88 -0.80
N ASP A 142 19.83 10.93 -1.71
CA ASP A 142 21.01 10.12 -2.05
C ASP A 142 21.09 9.86 -3.57
N GLU A 143 22.07 9.06 -3.98
CA GLU A 143 22.34 8.77 -5.39
C GLU A 143 21.14 8.17 -6.13
N VAL A 144 20.31 7.35 -5.46
CA VAL A 144 19.13 6.72 -6.09
C VAL A 144 18.11 7.78 -6.48
N TRP A 145 17.86 8.73 -5.57
CA TRP A 145 16.97 9.84 -5.87
C TRP A 145 17.56 10.77 -6.91
N GLN A 146 18.85 11.08 -6.83
CA GLN A 146 19.53 11.97 -7.79
C GLN A 146 19.43 11.46 -9.22
N ASP A 147 19.56 10.15 -9.43
CA ASP A 147 19.37 9.53 -10.75
C ASP A 147 17.93 9.68 -11.26
N ILE A 148 16.93 9.46 -10.37
CA ILE A 148 15.51 9.66 -10.70
C ILE A 148 15.22 11.14 -10.96
N GLU A 149 15.66 12.03 -10.07
CA GLU A 149 15.45 13.47 -10.15
C GLU A 149 15.96 14.05 -11.47
N LYS A 150 17.15 13.62 -11.89
CA LYS A 150 17.73 14.02 -13.16
C LYS A 150 16.82 13.72 -14.34
N VAL A 151 16.29 12.52 -14.42
CA VAL A 151 15.37 12.12 -15.49
C VAL A 151 14.04 12.88 -15.41
N LEU A 152 13.51 13.12 -14.21
CA LEU A 152 12.28 13.89 -14.04
C LEU A 152 12.45 15.33 -14.54
N ILE A 153 13.59 15.97 -14.24
CA ILE A 153 13.91 17.32 -14.72
C ILE A 153 14.10 17.34 -16.25
N GLU A 154 14.84 16.38 -16.80
CA GLU A 154 15.01 16.25 -18.25
C GLU A 154 13.64 16.13 -18.94
N LYS A 155 12.74 15.29 -18.42
CA LYS A 155 11.41 15.10 -18.98
C LYS A 155 10.50 16.32 -18.81
N ALA A 156 10.57 17.02 -17.69
CA ALA A 156 9.84 18.28 -17.51
C ALA A 156 10.29 19.35 -18.56
N HIS A 157 11.59 19.45 -18.83
CA HIS A 157 12.12 20.35 -19.88
C HIS A 157 11.72 19.92 -21.31
N GLU A 158 11.46 18.63 -21.53
CA GLU A 158 10.89 18.12 -22.80
C GLU A 158 9.37 18.41 -22.92
N GLY A 159 8.73 18.99 -21.89
CA GLY A 159 7.31 19.30 -21.87
C GLY A 159 6.43 18.16 -21.34
N VAL A 160 7.02 17.10 -20.76
CA VAL A 160 6.27 16.04 -20.07
C VAL A 160 5.78 16.58 -18.72
N GLU A 161 4.52 16.34 -18.40
CA GLU A 161 3.95 16.75 -17.14
C GLU A 161 4.45 15.85 -16.00
N VAL A 162 5.14 16.42 -15.02
CA VAL A 162 5.71 15.67 -13.90
C VAL A 162 5.07 16.08 -12.58
N ARG A 163 4.54 15.10 -11.83
CA ARG A 163 4.01 15.28 -10.47
C ARG A 163 4.72 14.34 -9.48
N VAL A 164 5.13 14.89 -8.34
CA VAL A 164 5.77 14.14 -7.25
C VAL A 164 4.97 14.32 -5.97
N LEU A 165 4.43 13.22 -5.44
CA LEU A 165 3.70 13.16 -4.18
C LEU A 165 4.53 12.39 -3.15
N PHE A 166 4.76 12.98 -1.98
CA PHE A 166 5.54 12.36 -0.92
C PHE A 166 4.87 12.50 0.45
N ASP A 167 5.20 11.58 1.37
CA ASP A 167 4.75 11.68 2.78
C ASP A 167 5.78 12.46 3.59
N SER A 168 5.31 13.45 4.35
CA SER A 168 6.18 14.34 5.14
C SER A 168 7.05 13.60 6.17
N MET A 169 6.52 12.53 6.78
CA MET A 169 7.24 11.79 7.81
C MET A 169 8.32 10.88 7.22
N GLY A 170 8.06 10.26 6.08
CA GLY A 170 9.00 9.38 5.41
C GLY A 170 10.16 10.11 4.75
N CYS A 171 9.95 11.37 4.33
CA CYS A 171 10.92 12.14 3.53
C CYS A 171 11.71 13.18 4.35
N ARG A 172 11.98 12.92 5.64
CA ARG A 172 12.67 13.86 6.54
C ARG A 172 14.09 14.24 6.14
N THR A 173 14.73 13.45 5.29
CA THR A 173 16.09 13.76 4.76
C THR A 173 16.06 14.71 3.58
N MET A 174 14.91 14.91 2.97
CA MET A 174 14.66 15.91 1.95
C MET A 174 14.32 17.24 2.62
N HIS A 175 15.03 18.30 2.25
CA HIS A 175 14.78 19.62 2.77
C HIS A 175 13.83 20.40 1.86
N LYS A 176 13.20 21.44 2.39
CA LYS A 176 12.33 22.32 1.61
C LYS A 176 13.00 22.84 0.33
N ARG A 177 14.29 23.20 0.41
CA ARG A 177 15.08 23.68 -0.75
C ARG A 177 15.17 22.65 -1.89
N ASP A 178 15.18 21.35 -1.55
CA ASP A 178 15.28 20.28 -2.56
C ASP A 178 13.97 20.19 -3.34
N TRP A 179 12.82 20.29 -2.64
CA TRP A 179 11.49 20.36 -3.24
C TRP A 179 11.27 21.66 -4.03
N ASP A 180 11.72 22.81 -3.51
CA ASP A 180 11.59 24.09 -4.19
C ASP A 180 12.43 24.10 -5.48
N ARG A 181 13.61 23.44 -5.51
CA ARG A 181 14.39 23.24 -6.73
C ARG A 181 13.58 22.51 -7.80
N LEU A 182 12.93 21.39 -7.48
CA LEU A 182 12.08 20.66 -8.43
C LEU A 182 10.96 21.54 -8.98
N LYS A 183 10.33 22.36 -8.14
CA LYS A 183 9.28 23.28 -8.56
C LYS A 183 9.82 24.34 -9.55
N CYS A 184 11.04 24.84 -9.34
CA CYS A 184 11.69 25.78 -10.28
C CYS A 184 11.94 25.14 -11.63
N GLU A 185 12.14 23.82 -11.70
CA GLU A 185 12.31 23.05 -12.95
C GLU A 185 10.98 22.65 -13.60
N GLY A 186 9.85 23.18 -13.13
CA GLY A 186 8.52 22.92 -13.71
C GLY A 186 7.81 21.66 -13.18
N ILE A 187 8.38 20.98 -12.19
CA ILE A 187 7.78 19.78 -11.58
C ILE A 187 6.78 20.20 -10.50
N ARG A 188 5.57 19.65 -10.55
CA ARG A 188 4.56 19.83 -9.50
C ARG A 188 4.88 18.91 -8.32
N VAL A 189 4.92 19.46 -7.10
CA VAL A 189 5.26 18.72 -5.88
C VAL A 189 4.21 18.96 -4.83
N ALA A 190 3.65 17.88 -4.27
CA ALA A 190 2.68 17.92 -3.19
C ALA A 190 3.15 17.06 -2.00
N GLU A 191 2.84 17.54 -0.80
CA GLU A 191 3.18 16.89 0.47
C GLU A 191 1.92 16.29 1.10
N PHE A 192 1.96 14.98 1.37
CA PHE A 192 0.89 14.28 2.05
C PHE A 192 1.06 14.42 3.57
N PHE A 193 0.06 14.96 4.26
CA PHE A 193 0.07 15.28 5.69
C PHE A 193 1.24 16.17 6.11
N PRO A 194 1.29 17.45 5.66
CA PRO A 194 2.31 18.39 6.06
C PRO A 194 2.35 18.55 7.59
N ALA A 195 3.56 18.75 8.13
CA ALA A 195 3.76 18.98 9.55
C ALA A 195 3.18 20.35 9.93
N ILE A 196 2.04 20.37 10.63
CA ILE A 196 1.46 21.57 11.20
C ILE A 196 2.00 21.71 12.64
N LEU A 197 2.54 22.89 12.99
CA LEU A 197 3.13 23.18 14.31
C LEU A 197 4.31 22.28 14.72
N GLY A 198 5.36 22.25 13.93
CA GLY A 198 6.61 21.58 14.27
C GLY A 198 6.47 20.07 14.38
N GLN A 199 6.68 19.48 15.54
CA GLN A 199 6.67 18.02 15.71
C GLN A 199 5.37 17.46 16.29
N LEU A 200 4.39 18.30 16.63
CA LEU A 200 3.12 17.85 17.19
C LEU A 200 2.14 17.47 16.07
N GLN A 201 2.39 16.33 15.45
CA GLN A 201 1.46 15.79 14.45
C GLN A 201 0.39 14.96 15.14
N MET A 202 -0.83 15.49 15.24
CA MET A 202 -2.00 14.76 15.77
C MET A 202 -2.43 13.56 14.91
N ARG A 203 -1.71 13.26 13.82
CA ARG A 203 -2.04 12.18 12.85
C ARG A 203 -0.86 11.24 12.61
N VAL A 204 -0.15 10.87 13.66
CA VAL A 204 1.03 9.98 13.56
C VAL A 204 0.68 8.64 12.89
N ASN A 205 -0.53 8.13 13.12
CA ASN A 205 -0.97 6.82 12.63
C ASN A 205 -1.51 6.84 11.19
N TYR A 206 -1.77 8.01 10.60
CA TYR A 206 -2.29 8.12 9.25
C TYR A 206 -1.17 8.55 8.31
N ARG A 207 -0.62 7.61 7.56
CA ARG A 207 0.48 7.86 6.62
C ARG A 207 0.17 7.24 5.26
N ASN A 208 0.64 7.89 4.21
CA ASN A 208 0.53 7.34 2.86
C ASN A 208 1.72 6.43 2.57
N HIS A 209 1.54 5.14 2.83
CA HIS A 209 2.63 4.15 2.65
C HIS A 209 2.70 3.57 1.23
N ARG A 210 2.01 4.15 0.26
CA ARG A 210 2.00 3.69 -1.14
C ARG A 210 3.28 4.07 -1.86
N LYS A 211 3.71 3.22 -2.77
CA LYS A 211 4.80 3.44 -3.72
C LYS A 211 4.21 3.16 -5.09
N ILE A 212 3.88 4.21 -5.81
CA ILE A 212 3.21 4.15 -7.10
C ILE A 212 3.94 5.08 -8.06
N VAL A 213 4.28 4.58 -9.25
CA VAL A 213 4.67 5.43 -10.36
C VAL A 213 3.79 5.09 -11.56
N VAL A 214 3.23 6.10 -12.21
CA VAL A 214 2.45 5.94 -13.43
C VAL A 214 3.08 6.78 -14.53
N ILE A 215 3.30 6.16 -15.69
CA ILE A 215 3.94 6.77 -16.85
C ILE A 215 2.97 6.65 -18.02
N ASP A 216 2.52 7.79 -18.56
CA ASP A 216 1.63 7.93 -19.73
C ASP A 216 0.33 7.09 -19.66
N GLY A 217 -0.09 6.65 -18.46
CA GLY A 217 -1.20 5.69 -18.29
C GLY A 217 -0.93 4.28 -18.84
N LYS A 218 0.27 4.02 -19.37
CA LYS A 218 0.67 2.76 -19.99
C LYS A 218 1.39 1.83 -19.06
N VAL A 219 2.34 2.38 -18.29
CA VAL A 219 3.23 1.64 -17.41
C VAL A 219 3.03 2.10 -15.98
N GLY A 220 2.85 1.14 -15.08
CA GLY A 220 2.68 1.38 -13.66
C GLY A 220 3.68 0.58 -12.83
N PHE A 221 4.32 1.23 -11.85
CA PHE A 221 5.13 0.56 -10.85
C PHE A 221 4.43 0.61 -9.51
N VAL A 222 4.33 -0.53 -8.82
CA VAL A 222 3.74 -0.64 -7.49
C VAL A 222 4.44 -1.73 -6.68
N GLY A 223 4.71 -1.47 -5.40
CA GLY A 223 5.34 -2.48 -4.53
C GLY A 223 5.95 -1.92 -3.26
N GLY A 224 6.92 -2.65 -2.69
CA GLY A 224 7.49 -2.34 -1.38
C GLY A 224 8.70 -1.41 -1.40
N PHE A 225 9.51 -1.39 -2.46
CA PHE A 225 10.71 -0.55 -2.52
C PHE A 225 10.38 0.94 -2.43
N ASN A 226 10.92 1.62 -1.42
CA ASN A 226 11.01 3.08 -1.39
C ASN A 226 12.24 3.58 -2.16
N VAL A 227 12.50 4.88 -2.15
CA VAL A 227 13.65 5.49 -2.82
C VAL A 227 14.75 5.78 -1.80
N GLY A 228 15.88 5.08 -1.95
CA GLY A 228 17.04 5.23 -1.08
C GLY A 228 18.07 4.13 -1.30
N ARG A 229 19.32 4.42 -0.95
CA ARG A 229 20.46 3.52 -1.14
C ARG A 229 20.36 2.22 -0.34
N GLU A 230 19.60 2.23 0.77
CA GLU A 230 19.31 1.03 1.53
C GLU A 230 18.59 -0.03 0.69
N TYR A 231 17.69 0.40 -0.21
CA TYR A 231 16.91 -0.51 -1.06
C TYR A 231 17.71 -1.11 -2.22
N ILE A 232 18.90 -0.58 -2.50
CA ILE A 232 19.83 -1.14 -3.49
C ILE A 232 21.01 -1.89 -2.84
N GLY A 233 20.91 -2.16 -1.53
CA GLY A 233 21.91 -2.91 -0.77
C GLY A 233 23.23 -2.15 -0.54
N LYS A 234 23.22 -0.82 -0.57
CA LYS A 234 24.41 0.02 -0.32
C LYS A 234 24.51 0.56 1.11
N ASP A 235 23.56 0.22 1.97
CA ASP A 235 23.59 0.61 3.38
C ASP A 235 24.14 -0.55 4.21
N GLU A 236 25.29 -0.34 4.87
CA GLU A 236 25.99 -1.37 5.67
C GLU A 236 25.17 -1.86 6.86
N LYS A 237 24.32 -1.01 7.42
CA LYS A 237 23.46 -1.36 8.56
C LYS A 237 22.44 -2.42 8.18
N PHE A 238 21.84 -2.28 7.00
CA PHE A 238 20.75 -3.16 6.53
C PHE A 238 21.27 -4.29 5.63
N GLY A 239 22.39 -4.11 4.93
CA GLY A 239 22.92 -5.09 3.98
C GLY A 239 22.04 -5.20 2.73
N TYR A 240 21.94 -6.42 2.18
CA TYR A 240 21.10 -6.66 1.02
C TYR A 240 19.61 -6.53 1.39
N TRP A 241 18.87 -5.65 0.72
CA TRP A 241 17.45 -5.43 0.93
C TRP A 241 16.64 -6.17 -0.12
N ARG A 242 15.88 -7.19 0.29
CA ARG A 242 14.97 -7.89 -0.57
C ARG A 242 13.54 -7.41 -0.36
N ASP A 243 12.89 -7.00 -1.43
CA ASP A 243 11.49 -6.59 -1.43
C ASP A 243 10.81 -7.06 -2.73
N THR A 244 9.52 -6.82 -2.90
CA THR A 244 8.81 -7.12 -4.14
C THR A 244 8.21 -5.87 -4.74
N HIS A 245 8.43 -5.67 -6.04
CA HIS A 245 7.88 -4.56 -6.79
C HIS A 245 7.43 -5.04 -8.17
N LEU A 246 6.29 -4.58 -8.61
CA LEU A 246 5.72 -4.92 -9.90
C LEU A 246 5.90 -3.76 -10.87
N CYS A 247 6.21 -4.08 -12.12
CA CYS A 247 5.99 -3.23 -13.26
C CYS A 247 4.85 -3.84 -14.07
N ILE A 248 3.79 -3.08 -14.26
CA ILE A 248 2.58 -3.50 -14.96
C ILE A 248 2.45 -2.66 -16.22
N GLU A 249 2.26 -3.30 -17.36
CA GLU A 249 1.85 -2.67 -18.61
C GLU A 249 0.46 -3.19 -18.98
N GLY A 250 -0.56 -2.33 -19.08
CA GLY A 250 -1.91 -2.76 -19.39
C GLY A 250 -2.99 -1.98 -18.65
N ALA A 251 -4.23 -2.47 -18.74
CA ALA A 251 -5.42 -1.78 -18.24
C ALA A 251 -5.44 -1.56 -16.72
N ALA A 252 -4.74 -2.40 -15.93
CA ALA A 252 -4.64 -2.21 -14.48
C ALA A 252 -3.93 -0.91 -14.09
N VAL A 253 -3.12 -0.32 -14.99
CA VAL A 253 -2.43 0.95 -14.76
C VAL A 253 -3.43 2.10 -14.53
N THR A 254 -4.60 2.05 -15.17
CA THR A 254 -5.68 3.01 -14.92
C THR A 254 -6.11 3.03 -13.45
N SER A 255 -6.21 1.87 -12.80
CA SER A 255 -6.54 1.81 -11.38
C SER A 255 -5.44 2.42 -10.49
N LEU A 256 -4.16 2.27 -10.88
CA LEU A 256 -3.04 2.94 -10.20
C LEU A 256 -3.08 4.46 -10.42
N ALA A 257 -3.41 4.91 -11.63
CA ALA A 257 -3.56 6.34 -11.96
C ALA A 257 -4.69 6.97 -11.15
N VAL A 258 -5.85 6.33 -11.08
CA VAL A 258 -6.98 6.77 -10.24
C VAL A 258 -6.55 6.88 -8.77
N ARG A 259 -5.82 5.89 -8.25
CA ARG A 259 -5.35 5.93 -6.86
C ARG A 259 -4.37 7.08 -6.62
N PHE A 260 -3.44 7.32 -7.53
CA PHE A 260 -2.54 8.48 -7.45
C PHE A 260 -3.31 9.79 -7.45
N VAL A 261 -4.26 9.95 -8.37
CA VAL A 261 -5.07 11.17 -8.51
C VAL A 261 -5.89 11.46 -7.25
N LEU A 262 -6.51 10.44 -6.63
CA LEU A 262 -7.21 10.59 -5.35
C LEU A 262 -6.28 11.10 -4.24
N ASP A 263 -5.08 10.53 -4.12
CA ASP A 263 -4.10 10.93 -3.12
C ASP A 263 -3.53 12.33 -3.42
N TRP A 264 -3.32 12.66 -4.71
CA TRP A 264 -2.87 13.99 -5.15
C TRP A 264 -3.91 15.07 -4.85
N ASN A 265 -5.15 14.87 -5.25
CA ASN A 265 -6.24 15.83 -5.05
C ASN A 265 -6.42 16.15 -3.56
N TYR A 266 -6.25 15.14 -2.70
CA TYR A 266 -6.27 15.34 -1.25
C TYR A 266 -5.09 16.21 -0.78
N ALA A 267 -3.87 15.93 -1.26
CA ALA A 267 -2.65 16.60 -0.80
C ALA A 267 -2.48 18.00 -1.38
N ALA A 268 -2.75 18.18 -2.66
CA ALA A 268 -2.57 19.42 -3.39
C ALA A 268 -3.79 20.34 -3.36
N HIS A 269 -4.95 19.84 -2.91
CA HIS A 269 -6.24 20.54 -2.98
C HIS A 269 -6.64 20.92 -4.43
N GLU A 270 -6.29 20.06 -5.36
CA GLU A 270 -6.61 20.17 -6.81
C GLU A 270 -7.69 19.14 -7.18
N ASN A 271 -8.25 19.26 -8.39
CA ASN A 271 -9.14 18.25 -8.96
C ASN A 271 -8.62 17.81 -10.33
N LEU A 272 -7.72 16.83 -10.35
CA LEU A 272 -7.14 16.25 -11.57
C LEU A 272 -8.13 15.41 -12.38
N PHE A 273 -9.31 15.11 -11.85
CA PHE A 273 -10.33 14.38 -12.58
C PHE A 273 -10.95 15.20 -13.71
N LEU A 274 -10.72 16.50 -13.72
CA LEU A 274 -11.12 17.38 -14.83
C LEU A 274 -10.11 17.38 -15.99
N GLU A 275 -8.99 16.65 -15.84
CA GLU A 275 -7.94 16.55 -16.85
C GLU A 275 -8.12 15.25 -17.66
N ASP A 276 -8.96 15.27 -18.70
CA ASP A 276 -9.35 14.09 -19.51
C ASP A 276 -8.14 13.30 -20.03
N HIS A 277 -7.04 13.98 -20.38
CA HIS A 277 -5.85 13.35 -20.93
C HIS A 277 -5.17 12.36 -19.99
N LEU A 278 -5.42 12.44 -18.67
CA LEU A 278 -4.87 11.51 -17.68
C LEU A 278 -5.58 10.13 -17.69
N PHE A 279 -6.79 10.06 -18.28
CA PHE A 279 -7.63 8.88 -18.28
C PHE A 279 -7.88 8.34 -19.68
N GLU A 280 -7.24 8.90 -20.70
CA GLU A 280 -7.26 8.34 -22.04
C GLU A 280 -6.72 6.89 -22.01
N ILE A 281 -7.47 5.96 -22.61
CA ILE A 281 -7.03 4.56 -22.74
C ILE A 281 -5.87 4.52 -23.73
N PRO A 282 -4.64 4.21 -23.26
CA PRO A 282 -3.49 4.20 -24.14
C PRO A 282 -3.52 2.97 -25.06
N GLN A 283 -2.81 3.04 -26.19
CA GLN A 283 -2.45 1.86 -26.95
C GLN A 283 -1.27 1.19 -26.24
N TYR A 284 -1.42 -0.08 -25.90
CA TYR A 284 -0.39 -0.87 -25.25
C TYR A 284 0.53 -1.50 -26.27
N ASP A 285 1.83 -1.43 -26.02
CA ASP A 285 2.86 -1.99 -26.90
C ASP A 285 2.97 -3.53 -26.72
N ARG A 286 2.50 -4.03 -25.57
CA ARG A 286 2.45 -5.46 -25.25
C ARG A 286 1.02 -5.87 -24.93
N HIS A 287 0.69 -7.08 -25.33
CA HIS A 287 -0.56 -7.74 -25.00
C HIS A 287 -0.26 -8.89 -24.05
N GLY A 288 -0.34 -8.60 -22.75
CA GLY A 288 -0.31 -9.62 -21.71
C GLY A 288 -1.69 -10.24 -21.50
N PHE A 289 -1.71 -11.32 -20.74
CA PHE A 289 -2.94 -12.06 -20.37
C PHE A 289 -3.08 -12.19 -18.85
N ASP A 290 -2.34 -11.41 -18.09
CA ASP A 290 -2.37 -11.49 -16.64
C ASP A 290 -3.61 -10.80 -16.09
N PRO A 291 -4.47 -11.51 -15.32
CA PRO A 291 -5.61 -10.92 -14.66
C PRO A 291 -5.17 -10.15 -13.40
N VAL A 292 -5.61 -8.92 -13.28
CA VAL A 292 -5.20 -8.02 -12.19
C VAL A 292 -6.39 -7.30 -11.61
N GLN A 293 -6.46 -7.24 -10.28
CA GLN A 293 -7.26 -6.29 -9.51
C GLN A 293 -6.37 -5.46 -8.61
N ILE A 294 -6.49 -4.15 -8.63
CA ILE A 294 -5.78 -3.23 -7.74
C ILE A 294 -6.69 -2.92 -6.56
N ILE A 295 -6.35 -3.43 -5.39
CA ILE A 295 -7.08 -3.16 -4.15
C ILE A 295 -6.34 -2.14 -3.29
N SER A 296 -7.09 -1.32 -2.60
CA SER A 296 -6.55 -0.32 -1.67
C SER A 296 -7.28 -0.39 -0.34
N SER A 297 -6.55 -0.18 0.74
CA SER A 297 -7.10 0.02 2.08
C SER A 297 -6.55 1.28 2.69
N GLY A 298 -7.35 1.94 3.49
CA GLY A 298 -6.96 3.15 4.20
C GLY A 298 -7.88 3.42 5.39
N PRO A 299 -7.59 4.44 6.17
CA PRO A 299 -8.43 4.83 7.30
C PRO A 299 -9.82 5.31 6.88
N ASP A 300 -9.99 5.66 5.62
CA ASP A 300 -11.21 6.08 4.94
C ASP A 300 -12.07 4.91 4.44
N SER A 301 -11.50 3.70 4.36
CA SER A 301 -12.22 2.52 3.89
C SER A 301 -13.16 2.00 4.97
N GLN A 302 -14.40 1.65 4.57
CA GLN A 302 -15.37 0.99 5.46
C GLN A 302 -14.99 -0.46 5.73
N THR A 303 -14.35 -1.11 4.75
CA THR A 303 -13.89 -2.49 4.76
C THR A 303 -12.37 -2.55 4.90
N LYS A 304 -11.88 -3.64 5.48
CA LYS A 304 -10.45 -3.93 5.58
C LYS A 304 -10.00 -4.77 4.38
N THR A 305 -10.22 -4.28 3.17
CA THR A 305 -10.11 -5.06 1.94
C THR A 305 -8.81 -5.86 1.83
N ILE A 306 -7.64 -5.27 2.11
CA ILE A 306 -6.36 -6.00 2.07
C ILE A 306 -6.31 -7.11 3.12
N HIS A 307 -6.70 -6.82 4.36
CA HIS A 307 -6.75 -7.81 5.43
C HIS A 307 -7.68 -8.99 5.08
N ASP A 308 -8.86 -8.68 4.55
CA ASP A 308 -9.86 -9.68 4.20
C ASP A 308 -9.41 -10.54 3.01
N ASN A 309 -8.63 -9.97 2.08
CA ASN A 309 -7.95 -10.72 1.02
C ASN A 309 -6.95 -11.74 1.59
N TYR A 310 -6.14 -11.36 2.60
CA TYR A 310 -5.27 -12.32 3.27
C TYR A 310 -6.06 -13.46 3.91
N LEU A 311 -7.14 -13.17 4.61
CA LEU A 311 -8.01 -14.19 5.19
C LEU A 311 -8.58 -15.12 4.12
N HIS A 312 -9.08 -14.55 3.02
CA HIS A 312 -9.63 -15.35 1.92
C HIS A 312 -8.57 -16.27 1.30
N LEU A 313 -7.36 -15.77 1.06
CA LEU A 313 -6.24 -16.56 0.52
C LEU A 313 -5.84 -17.70 1.46
N ILE A 314 -5.72 -17.43 2.77
CA ILE A 314 -5.37 -18.44 3.78
C ILE A 314 -6.45 -19.52 3.85
N HIS A 315 -7.75 -19.15 3.90
CA HIS A 315 -8.85 -20.10 3.95
C HIS A 315 -8.99 -20.91 2.65
N SER A 316 -8.65 -20.34 1.51
CA SER A 316 -8.70 -21.03 0.21
C SER A 316 -7.50 -21.96 -0.03
N ALA A 317 -6.44 -21.85 0.78
CA ALA A 317 -5.24 -22.67 0.63
C ALA A 317 -5.54 -24.15 0.89
N ARG A 318 -5.01 -25.03 0.02
CA ARG A 318 -5.14 -26.50 0.13
C ARG A 318 -3.80 -27.20 0.34
N ASN A 319 -2.73 -26.63 -0.22
CA ASN A 319 -1.41 -27.25 -0.23
C ASN A 319 -0.42 -26.49 0.66
N HIS A 320 -0.29 -25.18 0.45
CA HIS A 320 0.71 -24.37 1.16
C HIS A 320 0.28 -22.91 1.32
N VAL A 321 0.81 -22.27 2.38
CA VAL A 321 0.79 -20.83 2.61
C VAL A 321 2.21 -20.41 2.98
N TYR A 322 2.85 -19.59 2.16
CA TYR A 322 4.20 -19.08 2.41
C TYR A 322 4.14 -17.58 2.63
N ILE A 323 4.66 -17.13 3.77
CA ILE A 323 4.64 -15.73 4.19
C ILE A 323 6.07 -15.27 4.41
N GLN A 324 6.45 -14.18 3.77
CA GLN A 324 7.67 -13.44 4.07
C GLN A 324 7.27 -12.06 4.57
N THR A 325 7.73 -11.69 5.75
CA THR A 325 7.35 -10.40 6.35
C THR A 325 8.40 -9.94 7.37
N PRO A 326 8.72 -8.64 7.43
CA PRO A 326 9.59 -8.11 8.47
C PRO A 326 8.90 -8.06 9.83
N TYR A 327 7.54 -8.02 9.85
CA TYR A 327 6.74 -7.79 11.04
C TYR A 327 5.59 -8.80 11.09
N PHE A 328 5.87 -9.97 11.62
CA PHE A 328 4.82 -10.96 11.83
C PHE A 328 4.07 -10.67 13.13
N ILE A 329 3.14 -9.73 13.06
CA ILE A 329 2.25 -9.32 14.17
C ILE A 329 0.81 -9.41 13.67
N PRO A 330 0.29 -10.62 13.42
CA PRO A 330 -1.05 -10.82 12.92
C PRO A 330 -2.09 -10.44 13.98
N ASP A 331 -3.25 -9.99 13.56
CA ASP A 331 -4.40 -9.93 14.45
C ASP A 331 -4.97 -11.34 14.70
N ALA A 332 -5.91 -11.43 15.62
CA ALA A 332 -6.46 -12.72 16.03
C ALA A 332 -7.05 -13.54 14.86
N SER A 333 -7.71 -12.87 13.91
CA SER A 333 -8.35 -13.55 12.77
C SER A 333 -7.34 -14.18 11.81
N ILE A 334 -6.27 -13.46 11.47
CA ILE A 334 -5.17 -13.99 10.64
C ILE A 334 -4.41 -15.10 11.38
N LEU A 335 -4.12 -14.89 12.67
CA LEU A 335 -3.40 -15.87 13.49
C LEU A 335 -4.17 -17.19 13.58
N ASP A 336 -5.48 -17.11 13.87
CA ASP A 336 -6.33 -18.29 13.98
C ASP A 336 -6.49 -19.00 12.64
N ALA A 337 -6.67 -18.26 11.54
CA ALA A 337 -6.74 -18.83 10.20
C ALA A 337 -5.45 -19.60 9.83
N LEU A 338 -4.27 -19.05 10.14
CA LEU A 338 -2.98 -19.71 9.90
C LEU A 338 -2.79 -20.96 10.77
N LYS A 339 -3.18 -20.90 12.05
CA LYS A 339 -3.13 -22.06 12.97
C LYS A 339 -4.06 -23.18 12.48
N ILE A 340 -5.28 -22.83 12.05
CA ILE A 340 -6.24 -23.80 11.49
C ILE A 340 -5.67 -24.42 10.22
N ALA A 341 -5.16 -23.62 9.28
CA ALA A 341 -4.56 -24.12 8.05
C ALA A 341 -3.41 -25.11 8.34
N SER A 342 -2.47 -24.74 9.23
CA SER A 342 -1.34 -25.58 9.62
C SER A 342 -1.79 -26.91 10.22
N ARG A 343 -2.74 -26.88 11.17
CA ARG A 343 -3.29 -28.09 11.81
C ARG A 343 -4.13 -28.96 10.88
N SER A 344 -4.65 -28.36 9.80
CA SER A 344 -5.41 -29.08 8.77
C SER A 344 -4.52 -29.68 7.67
N GLY A 345 -3.18 -29.64 7.83
CA GLY A 345 -2.25 -30.28 6.90
C GLY A 345 -1.76 -29.37 5.77
N VAL A 346 -2.10 -28.08 5.78
CA VAL A 346 -1.52 -27.10 4.84
C VAL A 346 -0.09 -26.79 5.29
N ASP A 347 0.88 -26.83 4.38
CA ASP A 347 2.29 -26.49 4.65
C ASP A 347 2.41 -24.97 4.84
N VAL A 348 2.35 -24.51 6.10
CA VAL A 348 2.49 -23.11 6.45
C VAL A 348 3.96 -22.81 6.76
N ARG A 349 4.55 -21.89 5.97
CA ARG A 349 5.93 -21.44 6.15
C ARG A 349 5.97 -19.94 6.36
N ILE A 350 6.68 -19.50 7.40
CA ILE A 350 6.83 -18.08 7.73
C ILE A 350 8.31 -17.76 7.75
N MET A 351 8.72 -16.74 7.00
CA MET A 351 10.09 -16.27 6.97
C MET A 351 10.15 -14.83 7.47
N ILE A 352 11.02 -14.59 8.45
CA ILE A 352 11.26 -13.29 9.07
C ILE A 352 12.75 -12.90 8.89
N PRO A 353 13.11 -11.60 8.96
CA PRO A 353 14.50 -11.18 8.83
C PRO A 353 15.33 -11.51 10.08
N CYS A 354 16.64 -11.69 9.89
CA CYS A 354 17.59 -11.87 11.00
C CYS A 354 17.96 -10.55 11.72
N LYS A 355 17.84 -9.41 11.01
CA LYS A 355 18.19 -8.10 11.56
C LYS A 355 16.92 -7.29 11.81
N PRO A 356 16.66 -6.85 13.05
CA PRO A 356 15.54 -5.97 13.34
C PRO A 356 15.84 -4.53 12.91
N ASP A 357 14.86 -3.86 12.34
CA ASP A 357 14.87 -2.40 12.19
C ASP A 357 14.32 -1.70 13.44
N HIS A 358 13.36 -2.34 14.14
CA HIS A 358 12.74 -1.87 15.36
C HIS A 358 12.75 -2.94 16.47
N PRO A 359 13.42 -2.70 17.62
CA PRO A 359 13.56 -3.70 18.70
C PRO A 359 12.23 -4.23 19.23
N PHE A 360 11.25 -3.36 19.49
CA PHE A 360 9.96 -3.77 20.05
C PHE A 360 9.15 -4.63 19.08
N VAL A 361 9.18 -4.30 17.80
CA VAL A 361 8.50 -5.07 16.74
C VAL A 361 9.13 -6.45 16.58
N TYR A 362 10.44 -6.53 16.71
CA TYR A 362 11.17 -7.79 16.67
C TYR A 362 10.73 -8.75 17.78
N TRP A 363 10.68 -8.30 19.03
CA TRP A 363 10.23 -9.13 20.15
C TRP A 363 8.76 -9.56 20.00
N ALA A 364 7.89 -8.67 19.57
CA ALA A 364 6.49 -9.00 19.28
C ALA A 364 6.39 -10.09 18.20
N THR A 365 7.14 -9.97 17.10
CA THR A 365 7.20 -10.98 16.04
C THR A 365 7.58 -12.35 16.58
N TYR A 366 8.63 -12.45 17.40
CA TYR A 366 9.07 -13.74 17.96
C TYR A 366 8.04 -14.39 18.88
N SER A 367 7.23 -13.60 19.59
CA SER A 367 6.13 -14.12 20.40
C SER A 367 5.13 -14.88 19.53
N TYR A 368 4.70 -14.28 18.40
CA TYR A 368 3.76 -14.94 17.47
C TYR A 368 4.39 -16.12 16.73
N ILE A 369 5.69 -16.04 16.39
CA ILE A 369 6.40 -17.17 15.79
C ILE A 369 6.37 -18.40 16.71
N GLY A 370 6.55 -18.23 18.02
CA GLY A 370 6.42 -19.32 19.00
C GLY A 370 5.06 -20.00 18.95
N GLU A 371 3.98 -19.22 18.85
CA GLU A 371 2.62 -19.76 18.71
C GLU A 371 2.40 -20.52 17.39
N MET A 372 2.97 -20.03 16.30
CA MET A 372 2.86 -20.68 14.99
C MET A 372 3.64 -22.00 14.94
N VAL A 373 4.84 -22.05 15.51
CA VAL A 373 5.62 -23.28 15.65
C VAL A 373 4.87 -24.31 16.48
N ALA A 374 4.26 -23.91 17.59
CA ALA A 374 3.41 -24.79 18.42
C ALA A 374 2.16 -25.29 17.66
N ALA A 375 1.71 -24.57 16.64
CA ALA A 375 0.62 -25.00 15.77
C ALA A 375 1.08 -25.88 14.59
N GLY A 376 2.41 -26.16 14.45
CA GLY A 376 2.96 -27.01 13.41
C GLY A 376 3.48 -26.27 12.17
N ALA A 377 3.49 -24.95 12.17
CA ALA A 377 4.07 -24.17 11.07
C ALA A 377 5.61 -24.21 11.11
N LYS A 378 6.22 -24.09 9.93
CA LYS A 378 7.67 -24.01 9.76
C LYS A 378 8.10 -22.55 9.70
N CYS A 379 8.95 -22.11 10.62
CA CYS A 379 9.42 -20.75 10.69
C CYS A 379 10.90 -20.65 10.38
N TYR A 380 11.26 -19.69 9.53
CA TYR A 380 12.61 -19.51 9.03
C TYR A 380 13.11 -18.09 9.30
N VAL A 381 14.42 -17.96 9.47
CA VAL A 381 15.09 -16.67 9.60
C VAL A 381 15.91 -16.43 8.33
N TYR A 382 15.63 -15.35 7.63
CA TYR A 382 16.39 -14.96 6.45
C TYR A 382 17.73 -14.34 6.84
N ASN A 383 18.81 -15.05 6.53
CA ASN A 383 20.13 -14.73 7.07
C ASN A 383 20.92 -13.68 6.26
N LEU A 384 20.46 -13.28 5.08
CA LEU A 384 21.18 -12.33 4.25
C LEU A 384 20.91 -10.87 4.62
N SER A 385 19.76 -10.54 5.20
CA SER A 385 19.42 -9.17 5.60
C SER A 385 17.95 -8.94 5.97
N LEU A 386 17.49 -7.69 5.79
CA LEU A 386 16.12 -7.24 5.96
C LEU A 386 15.27 -7.72 4.78
N ILE A 387 14.18 -8.43 5.08
CA ILE A 387 13.15 -8.78 4.10
C ILE A 387 11.96 -7.87 4.34
N HIS A 388 11.50 -7.20 3.28
CA HIS A 388 10.26 -6.47 3.29
C HIS A 388 9.37 -6.99 2.16
N ILE A 389 8.60 -8.05 2.42
CA ILE A 389 7.69 -8.61 1.43
C ILE A 389 6.35 -8.89 2.07
N SER A 390 5.30 -8.45 1.40
CA SER A 390 3.91 -8.71 1.75
C SER A 390 3.26 -9.84 0.93
N GLU A 391 4.06 -10.68 0.24
CA GLU A 391 3.54 -11.73 -0.63
C GLU A 391 3.96 -13.14 -0.23
N PRO A 392 3.09 -14.17 -0.44
CA PRO A 392 3.45 -15.56 -0.27
C PRO A 392 4.35 -15.99 -1.45
N THR A 393 5.64 -16.17 -1.21
CA THR A 393 6.58 -16.68 -2.21
C THR A 393 7.09 -18.07 -1.87
N ARG A 394 7.26 -18.89 -2.91
CA ARG A 394 7.89 -20.21 -2.80
C ARG A 394 9.41 -20.03 -2.82
N GLN A 395 10.08 -20.28 -1.71
CA GLN A 395 11.52 -20.54 -1.69
C GLN A 395 11.75 -21.90 -1.06
N GLU A 396 12.39 -22.80 -1.80
CA GLU A 396 12.98 -24.00 -1.25
C GLU A 396 14.24 -23.58 -0.47
N ALA A 397 14.33 -24.00 0.78
CA ALA A 397 15.51 -23.79 1.61
C ALA A 397 16.61 -24.74 1.19
#